data_a4794a96e0acbbd6441d857c97a5fe6d
#
_entry.id   a4794a96e0acbbd6441d857c97a5fe6d
#
_cell.length_a   1.000
_cell.length_b   1.000
_cell.length_c   1.000
_cell.angle_alpha   90.00
_cell.angle_beta   90.00
_cell.angle_gamma   90.00
#
_symmetry.space_group_name_H-M   'P 1'
#
loop_
_entity.id
_entity.type
_entity.pdbx_description
1 polymer ?
#
loop_
_entity_poly.entity_id
_entity_poly.type
_entity_poly.pdbx_seq_one_letter_code
_entity_poly.pdbx_strand_id
1 'polypeptide(L)'
;MTGMTDVTTPAPPRQRKTRTHTWAAVLAACTGQFLVVLDVSVVNVALPSMRSDLGMSPAGLQWVLNAYSIAFAGFMLLGGRAADIYGRKRMFLIGLGLFTAASLAGGLAQEGWQLLAARAAQGLGAAVLAPATLTLLTSAVPEGPARTKAIGTWMAVGAGGGAAGGLIGGVLTDLFSWRWVLLINVPIGVLVLAGAAVRLSEGRTGERRRIDLPGAVLVTAGLACVAYGIVQTEASGWTATATLAPLLGGVALLGVFVAVEARTAVPLMPLRALGARAVASANAAMLVIGSATFSMWYFMTVYAQAVLGYSPLEAGLALMPTSLAVVLGSKCAPRVMAVTGTKNLALIGTAIAAAGFGWQSTMGADGAYLTSVCLPGVLMMAGTGLASTPLASQALAGAAPGESGLVSGLVNTSRTMGGALGLAVLSTVAAARTAGGTGPEELTAGFALAFRTSGAVLLGGLLLMALWLPRHRSDRR
;
A
#
# COMPACT_ATOMS: atom_id res chain seq x y z
N MET A 1 32.05 -57.85 -40.63
CA MET A 1 32.80 -57.18 -39.56
C MET A 1 32.58 -55.71 -39.71
N THR A 2 31.56 -55.15 -39.12
CA THR A 2 31.22 -53.73 -39.11
C THR A 2 31.34 -53.23 -37.68
N GLY A 3 32.39 -52.46 -37.40
CA GLY A 3 32.66 -51.86 -36.10
C GLY A 3 31.68 -50.72 -35.82
N MET A 4 30.87 -50.88 -34.80
CA MET A 4 30.05 -49.83 -34.19
C MET A 4 30.94 -49.01 -33.26
N THR A 5 31.26 -47.77 -33.66
CA THR A 5 31.91 -46.80 -32.80
C THR A 5 30.88 -46.18 -31.86
N ASP A 6 31.06 -46.50 -30.61
CA ASP A 6 30.29 -45.97 -29.48
C ASP A 6 30.59 -44.46 -29.34
N VAL A 7 29.62 -43.60 -29.71
CA VAL A 7 29.71 -42.14 -29.49
C VAL A 7 29.22 -41.89 -28.07
N THR A 8 30.13 -41.82 -27.10
CA THR A 8 29.83 -41.39 -25.73
C THR A 8 29.49 -39.89 -25.73
N THR A 9 28.24 -39.55 -25.62
CA THR A 9 27.73 -38.21 -25.40
C THR A 9 28.25 -37.67 -24.06
N PRO A 10 28.93 -36.54 -24.00
CA PRO A 10 29.43 -35.97 -22.74
C PRO A 10 28.24 -35.57 -21.85
N ALA A 11 28.26 -35.97 -20.59
CA ALA A 11 27.25 -35.64 -19.60
C ALA A 11 27.20 -34.07 -19.43
N PRO A 12 25.98 -33.49 -19.32
CA PRO A 12 25.84 -32.04 -19.15
C PRO A 12 26.52 -31.56 -17.84
N PRO A 13 27.17 -30.40 -17.85
CA PRO A 13 27.90 -29.90 -16.68
C PRO A 13 26.97 -29.72 -15.50
N ARG A 14 27.33 -30.33 -14.37
CA ARG A 14 26.59 -30.30 -13.11
C ARG A 14 26.37 -28.85 -12.63
N GLN A 15 25.12 -28.42 -12.60
CA GLN A 15 24.65 -27.13 -12.07
C GLN A 15 24.80 -27.05 -10.53
N ARG A 16 26.02 -26.90 -10.03
CA ARG A 16 26.32 -26.79 -8.58
C ARG A 16 26.28 -25.35 -8.03
N LYS A 17 26.14 -24.31 -8.88
CA LYS A 17 26.16 -22.88 -8.49
C LYS A 17 24.77 -22.26 -8.22
N THR A 18 23.66 -22.95 -8.44
CA THR A 18 22.31 -22.38 -8.45
C THR A 18 21.66 -22.23 -7.06
N ARG A 19 21.99 -23.09 -6.10
CA ARG A 19 21.26 -23.14 -4.80
C ARG A 19 21.54 -21.96 -3.87
N THR A 20 22.78 -21.48 -3.80
CA THR A 20 23.17 -20.34 -2.92
C THR A 20 22.61 -19.01 -3.41
N HIS A 21 22.53 -18.80 -4.72
CA HIS A 21 21.96 -17.59 -5.31
C HIS A 21 20.43 -17.50 -5.13
N THR A 22 19.73 -18.64 -5.19
CA THR A 22 18.25 -18.68 -5.00
C THR A 22 17.84 -18.27 -3.60
N TRP A 23 18.51 -18.77 -2.54
CA TRP A 23 18.20 -18.41 -1.17
C TRP A 23 18.50 -16.94 -0.86
N ALA A 24 19.60 -16.40 -1.38
CA ALA A 24 19.92 -14.99 -1.23
C ALA A 24 18.87 -14.08 -1.88
N ALA A 25 18.37 -14.45 -3.06
CA ALA A 25 17.31 -13.71 -3.74
C ALA A 25 15.97 -13.77 -2.98
N VAL A 26 15.58 -14.95 -2.48
CA VAL A 26 14.36 -15.09 -1.68
C VAL A 26 14.46 -14.30 -0.39
N LEU A 27 15.59 -14.36 0.32
CA LEU A 27 15.80 -13.61 1.56
C LEU A 27 15.77 -12.10 1.30
N ALA A 28 16.50 -11.62 0.28
CA ALA A 28 16.52 -10.20 -0.09
C ALA A 28 15.11 -9.70 -0.47
N ALA A 29 14.37 -10.48 -1.28
CA ALA A 29 13.02 -10.13 -1.68
C ALA A 29 12.04 -10.08 -0.49
N CYS A 30 12.09 -11.07 0.39
CA CYS A 30 11.26 -11.12 1.59
C CYS A 30 11.58 -9.97 2.55
N THR A 31 12.87 -9.68 2.78
CA THR A 31 13.26 -8.57 3.67
C THR A 31 12.91 -7.22 3.07
N GLY A 32 13.12 -7.02 1.77
CA GLY A 32 12.70 -5.79 1.09
C GLY A 32 11.18 -5.55 1.17
N GLN A 33 10.37 -6.59 0.98
CA GLN A 33 8.92 -6.52 1.15
C GLN A 33 8.53 -6.24 2.61
N PHE A 34 9.18 -6.90 3.56
CA PHE A 34 8.97 -6.66 4.99
C PHE A 34 9.21 -5.20 5.35
N LEU A 35 10.34 -4.61 4.92
CA LEU A 35 10.68 -3.22 5.19
C LEU A 35 9.63 -2.25 4.64
N VAL A 36 9.18 -2.44 3.39
CA VAL A 36 8.17 -1.57 2.78
C VAL A 36 6.84 -1.62 3.55
N VAL A 37 6.40 -2.80 3.98
CA VAL A 37 5.12 -2.94 4.69
C VAL A 37 5.23 -2.55 6.15
N LEU A 38 6.35 -2.91 6.80
CA LEU A 38 6.65 -2.52 8.18
C LEU A 38 6.65 -1.01 8.33
N ASP A 39 7.34 -0.28 7.44
CA ASP A 39 7.48 1.17 7.49
C ASP A 39 6.12 1.89 7.51
N VAL A 40 5.20 1.47 6.65
CA VAL A 40 3.83 2.03 6.64
C VAL A 40 3.12 1.82 7.96
N SER A 41 3.32 0.67 8.60
CA SER A 41 2.63 0.30 9.83
C SER A 41 3.24 0.97 11.06
N VAL A 42 4.58 1.00 11.17
CA VAL A 42 5.27 1.61 12.35
C VAL A 42 5.06 3.12 12.42
N VAL A 43 5.04 3.81 11.27
CA VAL A 43 4.85 5.27 11.19
C VAL A 43 3.48 5.68 11.72
N ASN A 44 2.42 4.90 11.45
CA ASN A 44 1.08 5.22 11.94
C ASN A 44 1.03 5.40 13.47
N VAL A 45 1.68 4.51 14.22
CA VAL A 45 1.69 4.56 15.70
C VAL A 45 2.48 5.76 16.22
N ALA A 46 3.51 6.19 15.49
CA ALA A 46 4.40 7.28 15.87
C ALA A 46 3.85 8.69 15.55
N LEU A 47 2.75 8.78 14.78
CA LEU A 47 2.22 10.07 14.29
C LEU A 47 1.98 11.10 15.39
N PRO A 48 1.30 10.79 16.52
CA PRO A 48 1.09 11.79 17.58
C PRO A 48 2.38 12.30 18.18
N SER A 49 3.39 11.43 18.37
CA SER A 49 4.71 11.80 18.88
C SER A 49 5.50 12.68 17.89
N MET A 50 5.39 12.40 16.56
CA MET A 50 5.95 13.25 15.51
C MET A 50 5.32 14.65 15.53
N ARG A 51 4.00 14.71 15.72
CA ARG A 51 3.26 15.99 15.79
C ARG A 51 3.75 16.85 16.95
N SER A 52 3.86 16.27 18.15
CA SER A 52 4.28 17.03 19.35
C SER A 52 5.73 17.49 19.28
N ASP A 53 6.63 16.63 18.76
CA ASP A 53 8.07 16.94 18.71
C ASP A 53 8.43 17.96 17.61
N LEU A 54 7.78 17.86 16.43
CA LEU A 54 8.06 18.74 15.29
C LEU A 54 7.07 19.93 15.17
N GLY A 55 6.16 20.09 16.12
CA GLY A 55 5.17 21.19 16.11
C GLY A 55 4.25 21.19 14.89
N MET A 56 3.93 20.00 14.34
CA MET A 56 3.15 19.89 13.11
C MET A 56 1.66 20.19 13.33
N SER A 57 1.04 20.86 12.37
CA SER A 57 -0.41 21.00 12.33
C SER A 57 -1.10 19.64 12.06
N PRO A 58 -2.40 19.49 12.36
CA PRO A 58 -3.16 18.27 11.98
C PRO A 58 -3.07 17.97 10.49
N ALA A 59 -3.17 18.98 9.63
CA ALA A 59 -2.99 18.86 8.18
C ALA A 59 -1.56 18.39 7.81
N GLY A 60 -0.53 18.96 8.46
CA GLY A 60 0.86 18.53 8.28
C GLY A 60 1.09 17.07 8.65
N LEU A 61 0.43 16.60 9.71
CA LEU A 61 0.54 15.21 10.14
C LEU A 61 0.00 14.21 9.11
N GLN A 62 -1.09 14.52 8.44
CA GLN A 62 -1.64 13.70 7.35
C GLN A 62 -0.63 13.55 6.20
N TRP A 63 0.14 14.61 5.94
CA TRP A 63 1.15 14.59 4.89
C TRP A 63 2.31 13.62 5.16
N VAL A 64 2.56 13.24 6.41
CA VAL A 64 3.55 12.18 6.72
C VAL A 64 3.17 10.86 6.03
N LEU A 65 1.88 10.53 5.96
CA LEU A 65 1.38 9.36 5.25
C LEU A 65 1.18 9.61 3.76
N ASN A 66 0.61 10.76 3.41
CA ASN A 66 0.25 11.09 2.03
C ASN A 66 1.46 11.30 1.14
N ALA A 67 2.53 11.96 1.61
CA ALA A 67 3.75 12.16 0.83
C ALA A 67 4.37 10.82 0.40
N TYR A 68 4.45 9.86 1.31
CA TYR A 68 4.88 8.50 0.99
C TYR A 68 3.93 7.81 0.02
N SER A 69 2.64 7.79 0.33
CA SER A 69 1.64 7.01 -0.41
C SER A 69 1.44 7.50 -1.84
N ILE A 70 1.43 8.82 -2.05
CA ILE A 70 1.31 9.44 -3.38
C ILE A 70 2.55 9.16 -4.22
N ALA A 71 3.75 9.35 -3.66
CA ALA A 71 4.99 9.06 -4.34
C ALA A 71 5.10 7.56 -4.68
N PHE A 72 4.75 6.69 -3.72
CA PHE A 72 4.72 5.24 -3.93
C PHE A 72 3.74 4.84 -5.04
N ALA A 73 2.48 5.28 -4.97
CA ALA A 73 1.46 4.92 -5.94
C ALA A 73 1.75 5.46 -7.35
N GLY A 74 2.21 6.70 -7.45
CA GLY A 74 2.49 7.36 -8.73
C GLY A 74 3.66 6.75 -9.49
N PHE A 75 4.71 6.33 -8.77
CA PHE A 75 5.92 5.76 -9.38
C PHE A 75 5.97 4.22 -9.39
N MET A 76 5.01 3.53 -8.77
CA MET A 76 5.03 2.07 -8.62
C MET A 76 5.05 1.33 -9.97
N LEU A 77 4.23 1.75 -10.92
CA LEU A 77 4.17 1.13 -12.26
C LEU A 77 5.47 1.38 -13.03
N LEU A 78 6.04 2.58 -12.91
CA LEU A 78 7.34 2.92 -13.48
C LEU A 78 8.47 2.08 -12.87
N GLY A 79 8.47 1.90 -11.54
CA GLY A 79 9.43 1.08 -10.82
C GLY A 79 9.42 -0.38 -11.28
N GLY A 80 8.22 -0.95 -11.51
CA GLY A 80 8.07 -2.29 -12.07
C GLY A 80 8.69 -2.41 -13.45
N ARG A 81 8.41 -1.47 -14.36
CA ARG A 81 9.03 -1.43 -15.71
C ARG A 81 10.52 -1.20 -15.67
N ALA A 82 10.99 -0.33 -14.78
CA ALA A 82 12.42 -0.07 -14.63
C ALA A 82 13.19 -1.35 -14.26
N ALA A 83 12.60 -2.22 -13.42
CA ALA A 83 13.20 -3.50 -13.05
C ALA A 83 13.36 -4.45 -14.26
N ASP A 84 12.40 -4.44 -15.18
CA ASP A 84 12.47 -5.25 -16.40
C ASP A 84 13.51 -4.73 -17.40
N ILE A 85 13.70 -3.41 -17.50
CA ILE A 85 14.58 -2.76 -18.48
C ILE A 85 16.02 -2.66 -17.99
N TYR A 86 16.22 -2.13 -16.78
CA TYR A 86 17.55 -1.82 -16.24
C TYR A 86 18.18 -2.95 -15.44
N GLY A 87 17.41 -4.03 -15.19
CA GLY A 87 17.86 -5.19 -14.44
C GLY A 87 17.33 -5.21 -13.00
N ARG A 88 16.93 -6.41 -12.59
CA ARG A 88 16.20 -6.64 -11.34
C ARG A 88 17.06 -6.39 -10.10
N LYS A 89 18.33 -6.85 -10.12
CA LYS A 89 19.28 -6.59 -9.03
C LYS A 89 19.55 -5.10 -8.89
N ARG A 90 19.83 -4.43 -10.01
CA ARG A 90 20.15 -2.99 -10.01
C ARG A 90 19.01 -2.16 -9.46
N MET A 91 17.78 -2.42 -9.89
CA MET A 91 16.61 -1.70 -9.40
C MET A 91 16.29 -2.02 -7.94
N PHE A 92 16.48 -3.27 -7.51
CA PHE A 92 16.39 -3.65 -6.09
C PHE A 92 17.38 -2.85 -5.23
N LEU A 93 18.65 -2.76 -5.65
CA LEU A 93 19.69 -2.01 -4.91
C LEU A 93 19.41 -0.50 -4.91
N ILE A 94 18.97 0.08 -6.02
CA ILE A 94 18.62 1.51 -6.10
C ILE A 94 17.40 1.80 -5.22
N GLY A 95 16.33 1.00 -5.33
CA GLY A 95 15.11 1.19 -4.53
C GLY A 95 15.37 1.06 -3.04
N LEU A 96 16.10 0.01 -2.64
CA LEU A 96 16.45 -0.21 -1.23
C LEU A 96 17.43 0.86 -0.73
N GLY A 97 18.41 1.28 -1.55
CA GLY A 97 19.36 2.34 -1.20
C GLY A 97 18.65 3.68 -0.96
N LEU A 98 17.76 4.07 -1.89
CA LEU A 98 16.97 5.29 -1.74
C LEU A 98 16.03 5.22 -0.52
N PHE A 99 15.34 4.09 -0.33
CA PHE A 99 14.47 3.85 0.83
C PHE A 99 15.25 3.96 2.15
N THR A 100 16.42 3.36 2.24
CA THR A 100 17.29 3.36 3.43
C THR A 100 17.85 4.75 3.71
N ALA A 101 18.35 5.45 2.68
CA ALA A 101 18.87 6.81 2.83
C ALA A 101 17.77 7.80 3.22
N ALA A 102 16.59 7.69 2.63
CA ALA A 102 15.43 8.49 3.00
C ALA A 102 14.93 8.20 4.43
N SER A 103 14.98 6.92 4.86
CA SER A 103 14.68 6.53 6.25
C SER A 103 15.66 7.17 7.24
N LEU A 104 16.95 7.21 6.90
CA LEU A 104 17.96 7.90 7.71
C LEU A 104 17.67 9.40 7.77
N ALA A 105 17.43 10.05 6.64
CA ALA A 105 17.10 11.46 6.59
C ALA A 105 15.84 11.81 7.40
N GLY A 106 14.79 11.00 7.30
CA GLY A 106 13.56 11.17 8.08
C GLY A 106 13.74 10.96 9.58
N GLY A 107 14.57 9.98 9.98
CA GLY A 107 14.91 9.76 11.39
C GLY A 107 15.77 10.88 12.01
N LEU A 108 16.48 11.65 11.17
CA LEU A 108 17.30 12.81 11.58
C LEU A 108 16.57 14.15 11.41
N ALA A 109 15.32 14.15 10.95
CA ALA A 109 14.55 15.37 10.72
C ALA A 109 14.37 16.22 11.99
N GLN A 110 14.60 17.51 11.87
CA GLN A 110 14.41 18.50 12.95
C GLN A 110 13.16 19.36 12.73
N GLU A 111 12.63 19.37 11.50
CA GLU A 111 11.48 20.16 11.09
C GLU A 111 10.50 19.30 10.29
N GLY A 112 9.20 19.65 10.33
CA GLY A 112 8.16 18.89 9.66
C GLY A 112 8.38 18.74 8.14
N TRP A 113 8.85 19.80 7.44
CA TRP A 113 9.10 19.74 6.00
C TRP A 113 10.23 18.75 5.63
N GLN A 114 11.27 18.62 6.49
CA GLN A 114 12.35 17.64 6.27
C GLN A 114 11.81 16.22 6.35
N LEU A 115 10.94 15.94 7.34
CA LEU A 115 10.26 14.66 7.46
C LEU A 115 9.39 14.39 6.23
N LEU A 116 8.60 15.36 5.77
CA LEU A 116 7.75 15.19 4.57
C LEU A 116 8.56 14.93 3.31
N ALA A 117 9.67 15.65 3.11
CA ALA A 117 10.57 15.42 1.98
C ALA A 117 11.21 14.02 2.03
N ALA A 118 11.64 13.58 3.22
CA ALA A 118 12.15 12.25 3.44
C ALA A 118 11.08 11.18 3.17
N ARG A 119 9.84 11.38 3.59
CA ARG A 119 8.71 10.48 3.30
C ARG A 119 8.41 10.36 1.81
N ALA A 120 8.44 11.47 1.08
CA ALA A 120 8.27 11.46 -0.38
C ALA A 120 9.41 10.66 -1.06
N ALA A 121 10.67 10.90 -0.69
CA ALA A 121 11.81 10.17 -1.19
C ALA A 121 11.77 8.67 -0.83
N GLN A 122 11.31 8.34 0.37
CA GLN A 122 11.12 6.97 0.85
C GLN A 122 10.02 6.26 0.04
N GLY A 123 8.91 6.97 -0.28
CA GLY A 123 7.86 6.48 -1.17
C GLY A 123 8.36 6.17 -2.58
N LEU A 124 9.24 7.02 -3.15
CA LEU A 124 9.91 6.75 -4.42
C LEU A 124 10.81 5.51 -4.34
N GLY A 125 11.59 5.37 -3.26
CA GLY A 125 12.41 4.19 -3.02
C GLY A 125 11.57 2.91 -2.95
N ALA A 126 10.47 2.95 -2.21
CA ALA A 126 9.53 1.85 -2.07
C ALA A 126 8.84 1.51 -3.41
N ALA A 127 8.50 2.50 -4.23
CA ALA A 127 7.89 2.31 -5.55
C ALA A 127 8.78 1.51 -6.52
N VAL A 128 10.09 1.65 -6.39
CA VAL A 128 11.06 0.85 -7.15
C VAL A 128 11.32 -0.49 -6.47
N LEU A 129 11.43 -0.51 -5.13
CA LEU A 129 11.78 -1.69 -4.35
C LEU A 129 10.69 -2.77 -4.38
N ALA A 130 9.42 -2.40 -4.14
CA ALA A 130 8.33 -3.37 -3.99
C ALA A 130 8.14 -4.27 -5.24
N PRO A 131 8.01 -3.76 -6.47
CA PRO A 131 7.94 -4.61 -7.65
C PRO A 131 9.25 -5.35 -7.92
N ALA A 132 10.42 -4.75 -7.60
CA ALA A 132 11.71 -5.39 -7.77
C ALA A 132 11.87 -6.63 -6.86
N THR A 133 11.30 -6.62 -5.64
CA THR A 133 11.33 -7.79 -4.75
C THR A 133 10.64 -9.00 -5.37
N LEU A 134 9.44 -8.80 -5.92
CA LEU A 134 8.66 -9.88 -6.51
C LEU A 134 9.31 -10.41 -7.80
N THR A 135 9.79 -9.53 -8.67
CA THR A 135 10.48 -9.92 -9.91
C THR A 135 11.81 -10.61 -9.65
N LEU A 136 12.55 -10.19 -8.62
CA LEU A 136 13.77 -10.85 -8.17
C LEU A 136 13.47 -12.29 -7.69
N LEU A 137 12.47 -12.45 -6.85
CA LEU A 137 12.05 -13.74 -6.31
C LEU A 137 11.60 -14.70 -7.42
N THR A 138 10.69 -14.24 -8.30
CA THR A 138 10.13 -15.09 -9.37
C THR A 138 11.14 -15.49 -10.42
N SER A 139 12.19 -14.66 -10.63
CA SER A 139 13.28 -15.01 -11.54
C SER A 139 14.31 -15.97 -10.97
N ALA A 140 14.48 -15.96 -9.64
CA ALA A 140 15.48 -16.79 -8.97
C ALA A 140 14.94 -18.21 -8.67
N VAL A 141 13.62 -18.39 -8.60
CA VAL A 141 12.97 -19.68 -8.27
C VAL A 141 12.31 -20.28 -9.52
N PRO A 142 12.66 -21.53 -9.91
CA PRO A 142 12.03 -22.21 -11.05
C PRO A 142 10.51 -22.29 -10.93
N GLU A 143 9.83 -22.36 -12.06
CA GLU A 143 8.37 -22.53 -12.12
C GLU A 143 7.92 -23.82 -11.46
N GLY A 144 6.72 -23.79 -10.85
CA GLY A 144 6.15 -24.93 -10.16
C GLY A 144 5.97 -24.72 -8.66
N PRO A 145 5.79 -25.78 -7.87
CA PRO A 145 5.47 -25.71 -6.44
C PRO A 145 6.46 -24.89 -5.59
N ALA A 146 7.75 -24.90 -5.97
CA ALA A 146 8.79 -24.14 -5.28
C ALA A 146 8.57 -22.62 -5.41
N ARG A 147 8.19 -22.12 -6.61
CA ARG A 147 7.87 -20.70 -6.84
C ARG A 147 6.60 -20.31 -6.10
N THR A 148 5.57 -21.13 -6.12
CA THR A 148 4.33 -20.91 -5.37
C THR A 148 4.60 -20.78 -3.87
N LYS A 149 5.44 -21.68 -3.31
CA LYS A 149 5.85 -21.60 -1.90
C LYS A 149 6.64 -20.33 -1.60
N ALA A 150 7.57 -19.92 -2.47
CA ALA A 150 8.37 -18.71 -2.29
C ALA A 150 7.51 -17.45 -2.33
N ILE A 151 6.56 -17.34 -3.26
CA ILE A 151 5.59 -16.23 -3.33
C ILE A 151 4.71 -16.23 -2.07
N GLY A 152 4.23 -17.38 -1.64
CA GLY A 152 3.45 -17.51 -0.40
C GLY A 152 4.24 -17.04 0.83
N THR A 153 5.52 -17.38 0.91
CA THR A 153 6.42 -16.86 1.99
C THR A 153 6.59 -15.36 1.91
N TRP A 154 6.83 -14.80 0.72
CA TRP A 154 6.96 -13.36 0.48
C TRP A 154 5.69 -12.60 0.92
N MET A 155 4.50 -13.11 0.57
CA MET A 155 3.23 -12.54 1.00
C MET A 155 3.03 -12.63 2.51
N ALA A 156 3.39 -13.78 3.12
CA ALA A 156 3.27 -13.98 4.57
C ALA A 156 4.19 -13.06 5.36
N VAL A 157 5.42 -12.83 4.86
CA VAL A 157 6.39 -11.91 5.47
C VAL A 157 5.91 -10.46 5.36
N GLY A 158 5.33 -10.07 4.22
CA GLY A 158 4.72 -8.76 4.07
C GLY A 158 3.55 -8.55 5.05
N ALA A 159 2.65 -9.53 5.14
CA ALA A 159 1.54 -9.48 6.10
C ALA A 159 2.03 -9.43 7.56
N GLY A 160 3.11 -10.18 7.86
CA GLY A 160 3.78 -10.17 9.16
C GLY A 160 4.36 -8.79 9.50
N GLY A 161 4.97 -8.11 8.52
CA GLY A 161 5.47 -6.74 8.67
C GLY A 161 4.35 -5.76 9.04
N GLY A 162 3.20 -5.86 8.38
CA GLY A 162 2.03 -5.04 8.71
C GLY A 162 1.48 -5.31 10.11
N ALA A 163 1.37 -6.59 10.50
CA ALA A 163 0.87 -6.96 11.82
C ALA A 163 1.86 -6.60 12.95
N ALA A 164 3.16 -6.80 12.71
CA ALA A 164 4.20 -6.51 13.70
C ALA A 164 4.49 -5.01 13.82
N GLY A 165 4.17 -4.22 12.80
CA GLY A 165 4.52 -2.80 12.75
C GLY A 165 3.90 -1.98 13.86
N GLY A 166 2.65 -2.26 14.21
CA GLY A 166 1.99 -1.61 15.36
C GLY A 166 2.73 -1.84 16.65
N LEU A 167 3.11 -3.08 16.95
CA LEU A 167 3.87 -3.44 18.15
C LEU A 167 5.28 -2.85 18.10
N ILE A 168 6.01 -3.07 17.00
CA ILE A 168 7.39 -2.57 16.88
C ILE A 168 7.40 -1.05 16.95
N GLY A 169 6.49 -0.38 16.25
CA GLY A 169 6.37 1.08 16.28
C GLY A 169 6.06 1.61 17.66
N GLY A 170 5.15 0.93 18.38
CA GLY A 170 4.83 1.26 19.77
C GLY A 170 6.03 1.15 20.68
N VAL A 171 6.73 0.01 20.67
CA VAL A 171 7.95 -0.23 21.47
C VAL A 171 9.01 0.82 21.16
N LEU A 172 9.29 1.07 19.87
CA LEU A 172 10.34 2.00 19.49
C LEU A 172 10.01 3.44 19.90
N THR A 173 8.74 3.85 19.73
CA THR A 173 8.29 5.20 20.05
C THR A 173 8.25 5.45 21.55
N ASP A 174 7.77 4.48 22.31
CA ASP A 174 7.55 4.60 23.76
C ASP A 174 8.87 4.50 24.54
N LEU A 175 9.73 3.50 24.22
CA LEU A 175 10.98 3.26 24.96
C LEU A 175 12.17 4.10 24.50
N PHE A 176 12.14 4.58 23.25
CA PHE A 176 13.27 5.33 22.68
C PHE A 176 12.82 6.70 22.15
N SER A 177 12.34 6.75 20.92
CA SER A 177 11.82 7.96 20.24
C SER A 177 11.11 7.54 18.97
N TRP A 178 10.14 8.37 18.50
CA TRP A 178 9.52 8.18 17.19
C TRP A 178 10.55 8.11 16.05
N ARG A 179 11.70 8.72 16.19
CA ARG A 179 12.79 8.68 15.18
C ARG A 179 13.24 7.26 14.86
N TRP A 180 13.20 6.37 15.83
CA TRP A 180 13.60 4.97 15.67
C TRP A 180 12.67 4.17 14.77
N VAL A 181 11.42 4.61 14.56
CA VAL A 181 10.53 3.93 13.61
C VAL A 181 11.02 4.06 12.15
N LEU A 182 11.78 5.12 11.86
CA LEU A 182 12.45 5.28 10.57
C LEU A 182 13.87 4.72 10.61
N LEU A 183 14.63 4.97 11.68
CA LEU A 183 16.01 4.54 11.82
C LEU A 183 16.18 3.01 11.84
N ILE A 184 15.17 2.24 12.28
CA ILE A 184 15.21 0.76 12.26
C ILE A 184 15.42 0.20 10.85
N ASN A 185 14.95 0.92 9.82
CA ASN A 185 15.13 0.53 8.42
C ASN A 185 16.60 0.62 7.98
N VAL A 186 17.40 1.45 8.66
CA VAL A 186 18.80 1.73 8.23
C VAL A 186 19.71 0.52 8.41
N PRO A 187 19.88 -0.06 9.63
CA PRO A 187 20.74 -1.23 9.80
C PRO A 187 20.28 -2.42 8.97
N ILE A 188 18.97 -2.66 8.88
CA ILE A 188 18.42 -3.75 8.07
C ILE A 188 18.68 -3.50 6.59
N GLY A 189 18.39 -2.28 6.10
CA GLY A 189 18.61 -1.90 4.71
C GLY A 189 20.07 -2.00 4.29
N VAL A 190 21.00 -1.53 5.10
CA VAL A 190 22.46 -1.61 4.84
C VAL A 190 22.91 -3.07 4.77
N LEU A 191 22.49 -3.92 5.69
CA LEU A 191 22.85 -5.34 5.70
C LEU A 191 22.32 -6.05 4.44
N VAL A 192 21.07 -5.76 4.05
CA VAL A 192 20.46 -6.36 2.85
C VAL A 192 21.12 -5.81 1.59
N LEU A 193 21.45 -4.51 1.52
CA LEU A 193 22.19 -3.90 0.41
C LEU A 193 23.55 -4.58 0.21
N ALA A 194 24.33 -4.71 1.27
CA ALA A 194 25.64 -5.35 1.23
C ALA A 194 25.52 -6.82 0.79
N GLY A 195 24.59 -7.58 1.37
CA GLY A 195 24.35 -8.97 1.01
C GLY A 195 23.87 -9.15 -0.44
N ALA A 196 22.96 -8.30 -0.89
CA ALA A 196 22.42 -8.32 -2.23
C ALA A 196 23.46 -7.90 -3.29
N ALA A 197 24.28 -6.88 -2.99
CA ALA A 197 25.35 -6.44 -3.89
C ALA A 197 26.34 -7.58 -4.21
N VAL A 198 26.70 -8.38 -3.21
CA VAL A 198 27.69 -9.46 -3.35
C VAL A 198 27.06 -10.74 -3.90
N ARG A 199 25.86 -11.11 -3.45
CA ARG A 199 25.30 -12.46 -3.68
C ARG A 199 24.29 -12.55 -4.82
N LEU A 200 23.71 -11.43 -5.25
CA LEU A 200 22.76 -11.44 -6.36
C LEU A 200 23.50 -11.32 -7.70
N SER A 201 23.05 -12.09 -8.68
CA SER A 201 23.50 -11.95 -10.08
C SER A 201 22.52 -11.09 -10.86
N GLU A 202 23.01 -10.27 -11.81
CA GLU A 202 22.16 -9.47 -12.68
C GLU A 202 21.49 -10.35 -13.73
N GLY A 203 20.16 -10.32 -13.76
CA GLY A 203 19.37 -10.94 -14.82
C GLY A 203 18.85 -9.86 -15.76
N ARG A 204 19.42 -9.74 -16.95
CA ARG A 204 18.93 -8.82 -17.99
C ARG A 204 17.93 -9.53 -18.90
N THR A 205 16.77 -8.96 -19.05
CA THR A 205 15.78 -9.33 -20.08
C THR A 205 15.97 -8.41 -21.29
N GLY A 206 17.00 -8.39 -22.00
CA GLY A 206 17.39 -7.75 -23.27
C GLY A 206 16.45 -6.80 -24.05
N GLU A 207 15.25 -6.52 -23.58
CA GLU A 207 14.28 -5.67 -24.25
C GLU A 207 14.53 -4.18 -23.94
N ARG A 208 14.95 -3.43 -24.97
CA ARG A 208 15.03 -1.97 -24.91
C ARG A 208 13.64 -1.36 -25.01
N ARG A 209 12.87 -1.35 -23.91
CA ARG A 209 11.61 -0.61 -23.83
C ARG A 209 11.86 0.77 -23.22
N ARG A 210 11.15 1.78 -23.71
CA ARG A 210 11.19 3.14 -23.15
C ARG A 210 10.37 3.19 -21.86
N ILE A 211 10.82 4.02 -20.90
CA ILE A 211 10.09 4.33 -19.67
C ILE A 211 9.29 5.59 -19.87
N ASP A 212 8.03 5.58 -19.47
CA ASP A 212 7.16 6.76 -19.47
C ASP A 212 7.34 7.55 -18.16
N LEU A 213 8.45 8.25 -18.05
CA LEU A 213 8.71 9.15 -16.92
C LEU A 213 7.74 10.33 -16.88
N PRO A 214 7.38 10.98 -18.02
CA PRO A 214 6.36 12.03 -18.03
C PRO A 214 5.02 11.59 -17.45
N GLY A 215 4.51 10.41 -17.81
CA GLY A 215 3.26 9.87 -17.26
C GLY A 215 3.34 9.68 -15.75
N ALA A 216 4.44 9.13 -15.21
CA ALA A 216 4.62 8.97 -13.77
C ALA A 216 4.67 10.31 -13.03
N VAL A 217 5.36 11.30 -13.57
CA VAL A 217 5.43 12.64 -12.97
C VAL A 217 4.06 13.32 -13.00
N LEU A 218 3.34 13.26 -14.12
CA LEU A 218 2.02 13.87 -14.28
C LEU A 218 1.00 13.28 -13.30
N VAL A 219 0.92 11.95 -13.18
CA VAL A 219 -0.03 11.31 -12.26
C VAL A 219 0.32 11.61 -10.80
N THR A 220 1.61 11.58 -10.44
CA THR A 220 2.05 11.87 -9.07
C THR A 220 1.79 13.33 -8.69
N ALA A 221 2.18 14.27 -9.55
CA ALA A 221 1.95 15.70 -9.32
C ALA A 221 0.46 16.02 -9.29
N GLY A 222 -0.32 15.45 -10.21
CA GLY A 222 -1.77 15.62 -10.25
C GLY A 222 -2.45 15.16 -8.96
N LEU A 223 -2.10 13.97 -8.46
CA LEU A 223 -2.62 13.45 -7.20
C LEU A 223 -2.17 14.27 -5.99
N ALA A 224 -0.90 14.70 -5.97
CA ALA A 224 -0.39 15.55 -4.90
C ALA A 224 -1.11 16.90 -4.85
N CYS A 225 -1.35 17.52 -6.01
CA CYS A 225 -2.11 18.77 -6.11
C CYS A 225 -3.57 18.59 -5.66
N VAL A 226 -4.24 17.53 -6.07
CA VAL A 226 -5.62 17.24 -5.63
C VAL A 226 -5.66 17.03 -4.11
N ALA A 227 -4.77 16.19 -3.56
CA ALA A 227 -4.72 15.94 -2.13
C ALA A 227 -4.40 17.22 -1.34
N TYR A 228 -3.46 18.05 -1.82
CA TYR A 228 -3.12 19.33 -1.22
C TYR A 228 -4.31 20.29 -1.22
N GLY A 229 -5.00 20.43 -2.37
CA GLY A 229 -6.17 21.28 -2.46
C GLY A 229 -7.31 20.84 -1.54
N ILE A 230 -7.53 19.52 -1.36
CA ILE A 230 -8.51 18.99 -0.42
C ILE A 230 -8.13 19.37 1.03
N VAL A 231 -6.87 19.12 1.43
CA VAL A 231 -6.40 19.47 2.78
C VAL A 231 -6.47 20.99 3.04
N GLN A 232 -6.20 21.81 2.01
CA GLN A 232 -6.24 23.26 2.12
C GLN A 232 -7.65 23.83 2.38
N THR A 233 -8.70 23.04 2.11
CA THR A 233 -10.08 23.47 2.41
C THR A 233 -10.32 23.73 3.90
N GLU A 234 -9.59 23.04 4.78
CA GLU A 234 -9.65 23.23 6.23
C GLU A 234 -9.19 24.63 6.64
N ALA A 235 -8.06 25.11 6.05
CA ALA A 235 -7.47 26.40 6.41
C ALA A 235 -8.12 27.58 5.69
N SER A 236 -8.55 27.41 4.44
CA SER A 236 -8.93 28.52 3.55
C SER A 236 -10.37 28.44 3.03
N GLY A 237 -11.09 27.35 3.28
CA GLY A 237 -12.44 27.11 2.75
C GLY A 237 -12.44 26.65 1.28
N TRP A 238 -13.60 26.22 0.79
CA TRP A 238 -13.78 25.62 -0.56
C TRP A 238 -13.61 26.60 -1.71
N THR A 239 -13.89 27.89 -1.49
CA THR A 239 -13.91 28.93 -2.55
C THR A 239 -12.60 29.70 -2.68
N ALA A 240 -11.66 29.49 -1.75
CA ALA A 240 -10.39 30.22 -1.77
C ALA A 240 -9.50 29.79 -2.95
N THR A 241 -8.76 30.73 -3.52
CA THR A 241 -7.79 30.45 -4.59
C THR A 241 -6.74 29.45 -4.16
N ALA A 242 -6.31 29.50 -2.89
CA ALA A 242 -5.37 28.54 -2.30
C ALA A 242 -5.87 27.09 -2.33
N THR A 243 -7.20 26.88 -2.36
CA THR A 243 -7.87 25.59 -2.50
C THR A 243 -8.15 25.25 -3.96
N LEU A 244 -8.78 26.18 -4.69
CA LEU A 244 -9.24 25.92 -6.06
C LEU A 244 -8.09 25.75 -7.05
N ALA A 245 -7.02 26.55 -6.93
CA ALA A 245 -5.90 26.47 -7.87
C ALA A 245 -5.21 25.08 -7.86
N PRO A 246 -4.82 24.49 -6.70
CA PRO A 246 -4.25 23.15 -6.70
C PRO A 246 -5.27 22.07 -7.07
N LEU A 247 -6.56 22.19 -6.71
CA LEU A 247 -7.59 21.23 -7.13
C LEU A 247 -7.75 21.21 -8.65
N LEU A 248 -7.98 22.36 -9.26
CA LEU A 248 -8.14 22.46 -10.71
C LEU A 248 -6.86 22.14 -11.45
N GLY A 249 -5.71 22.62 -10.94
CA GLY A 249 -4.39 22.26 -11.48
C GLY A 249 -4.13 20.76 -11.43
N GLY A 250 -4.46 20.12 -10.32
CA GLY A 250 -4.34 18.66 -10.16
C GLY A 250 -5.24 17.88 -11.12
N VAL A 251 -6.51 18.29 -11.25
CA VAL A 251 -7.44 17.67 -12.23
C VAL A 251 -6.94 17.89 -13.65
N ALA A 252 -6.43 19.08 -13.98
CA ALA A 252 -5.85 19.36 -15.29
C ALA A 252 -4.62 18.47 -15.57
N LEU A 253 -3.71 18.30 -14.60
CA LEU A 253 -2.54 17.43 -14.71
C LEU A 253 -2.97 15.96 -14.93
N LEU A 254 -4.00 15.48 -14.23
CA LEU A 254 -4.54 14.14 -14.45
C LEU A 254 -5.20 14.00 -15.83
N GLY A 255 -5.86 15.05 -16.33
CA GLY A 255 -6.37 15.10 -17.70
C GLY A 255 -5.25 15.05 -18.74
N VAL A 256 -4.19 15.81 -18.54
CA VAL A 256 -2.97 15.76 -19.37
C VAL A 256 -2.31 14.38 -19.30
N PHE A 257 -2.22 13.77 -18.10
CA PHE A 257 -1.74 12.39 -17.94
C PHE A 257 -2.53 11.42 -18.84
N VAL A 258 -3.85 11.44 -18.77
CA VAL A 258 -4.71 10.56 -19.61
C VAL A 258 -4.47 10.83 -21.10
N ALA A 259 -4.34 12.09 -21.51
CA ALA A 259 -4.08 12.48 -22.91
C ALA A 259 -2.69 12.01 -23.39
N VAL A 260 -1.67 12.07 -22.53
CA VAL A 260 -0.32 11.58 -22.80
C VAL A 260 -0.33 10.05 -22.91
N GLU A 261 -0.93 9.34 -21.94
CA GLU A 261 -1.08 7.88 -21.95
C GLU A 261 -1.80 7.37 -23.21
N ALA A 262 -2.83 8.09 -23.66
CA ALA A 262 -3.57 7.73 -24.88
C ALA A 262 -2.72 7.83 -26.17
N ARG A 263 -1.65 8.64 -26.17
CA ARG A 263 -0.79 8.89 -27.33
C ARG A 263 0.58 8.22 -27.22
N THR A 264 0.97 7.79 -26.04
CA THR A 264 2.27 7.18 -25.79
C THR A 264 2.31 5.75 -26.38
N ALA A 265 3.35 5.44 -27.16
CA ALA A 265 3.53 4.12 -27.75
C ALA A 265 3.72 3.00 -26.72
N VAL A 266 4.30 3.33 -25.57
CA VAL A 266 4.53 2.41 -24.45
C VAL A 266 4.02 3.08 -23.16
N PRO A 267 2.69 3.16 -22.97
CA PRO A 267 2.10 3.87 -21.83
C PRO A 267 2.44 3.19 -20.51
N LEU A 268 2.49 3.98 -19.43
CA LEU A 268 2.65 3.50 -18.06
C LEU A 268 1.43 2.66 -17.66
N MET A 269 0.23 3.18 -18.02
CA MET A 269 -1.06 2.55 -17.78
C MET A 269 -1.83 2.47 -19.10
N PRO A 270 -1.80 1.31 -19.81
CA PRO A 270 -2.55 1.19 -21.04
C PRO A 270 -4.04 1.32 -20.77
N LEU A 271 -4.64 2.42 -21.26
CA LEU A 271 -6.06 2.75 -21.02
C LEU A 271 -7.01 1.65 -21.54
N ARG A 272 -6.59 0.87 -22.55
CA ARG A 272 -7.31 -0.32 -23.02
C ARG A 272 -7.51 -1.39 -21.94
N ALA A 273 -6.56 -1.52 -20.97
CA ALA A 273 -6.73 -2.46 -19.87
C ALA A 273 -7.91 -2.07 -18.96
N LEU A 274 -8.15 -0.76 -18.78
CA LEU A 274 -9.33 -0.24 -18.08
C LEU A 274 -10.63 -0.39 -18.89
N GLY A 275 -10.56 -0.66 -20.19
CA GLY A 275 -11.71 -0.99 -21.02
C GLY A 275 -12.34 -2.34 -20.65
N ALA A 276 -11.58 -3.26 -20.06
CA ALA A 276 -12.11 -4.51 -19.53
C ALA A 276 -12.93 -4.24 -18.27
N ARG A 277 -14.25 -4.53 -18.33
CA ARG A 277 -15.20 -4.26 -17.23
C ARG A 277 -14.74 -4.86 -15.89
N ALA A 278 -14.12 -6.05 -15.91
CA ALA A 278 -13.61 -6.71 -14.71
C ALA A 278 -12.45 -5.94 -14.07
N VAL A 279 -11.51 -5.43 -14.89
CA VAL A 279 -10.38 -4.64 -14.45
C VAL A 279 -10.85 -3.29 -13.90
N ALA A 280 -11.65 -2.55 -14.67
CA ALA A 280 -12.11 -1.22 -14.27
C ALA A 280 -12.94 -1.24 -12.98
N SER A 281 -13.92 -2.16 -12.88
CA SER A 281 -14.78 -2.25 -11.69
C SER A 281 -14.03 -2.69 -10.44
N ALA A 282 -13.07 -3.63 -10.58
CA ALA A 282 -12.25 -4.07 -9.46
C ALA A 282 -11.31 -2.96 -8.98
N ASN A 283 -10.72 -2.17 -9.89
CA ASN A 283 -9.87 -1.04 -9.53
C ASN A 283 -10.66 0.09 -8.85
N ALA A 284 -11.86 0.42 -9.34
CA ALA A 284 -12.76 1.37 -8.69
C ALA A 284 -13.15 0.91 -7.27
N ALA A 285 -13.46 -0.37 -7.09
CA ALA A 285 -13.74 -0.94 -5.77
C ALA A 285 -12.51 -0.90 -4.84
N MET A 286 -11.32 -1.20 -5.37
CA MET A 286 -10.07 -1.12 -4.60
C MET A 286 -9.72 0.30 -4.16
N LEU A 287 -10.05 1.31 -4.97
CA LEU A 287 -9.91 2.72 -4.59
C LEU A 287 -10.80 3.05 -3.38
N VAL A 288 -12.06 2.61 -3.40
CA VAL A 288 -13.01 2.80 -2.29
C VAL A 288 -12.54 2.06 -1.02
N ILE A 289 -12.13 0.80 -1.13
CA ILE A 289 -11.62 0.02 0.00
C ILE A 289 -10.33 0.64 0.55
N GLY A 290 -9.44 1.12 -0.32
CA GLY A 290 -8.22 1.81 0.07
C GLY A 290 -8.52 3.05 0.91
N SER A 291 -9.47 3.88 0.48
CA SER A 291 -9.86 5.10 1.20
C SER A 291 -10.30 4.81 2.64
N ALA A 292 -11.14 3.82 2.83
CA ALA A 292 -11.60 3.41 4.14
C ALA A 292 -10.47 2.80 5.01
N THR A 293 -9.66 1.90 4.42
CA THR A 293 -8.61 1.18 5.15
C THR A 293 -7.53 2.12 5.71
N PHE A 294 -7.01 3.04 4.89
CA PHE A 294 -5.94 3.95 5.34
C PHE A 294 -6.44 4.94 6.37
N SER A 295 -7.65 5.47 6.17
CA SER A 295 -8.28 6.39 7.12
C SER A 295 -8.56 5.73 8.46
N MET A 296 -8.99 4.46 8.44
CA MET A 296 -9.19 3.68 9.67
C MET A 296 -7.90 3.60 10.49
N TRP A 297 -6.76 3.23 9.89
CA TRP A 297 -5.49 3.16 10.60
C TRP A 297 -5.10 4.50 11.22
N TYR A 298 -5.24 5.59 10.48
CA TYR A 298 -4.94 6.93 10.97
C TYR A 298 -5.85 7.32 12.16
N PHE A 299 -7.16 7.30 11.96
CA PHE A 299 -8.10 7.76 12.99
C PHE A 299 -8.12 6.88 14.22
N MET A 300 -8.00 5.56 14.09
CA MET A 300 -7.94 4.65 15.23
C MET A 300 -6.69 4.87 16.07
N THR A 301 -5.54 5.10 15.43
CA THR A 301 -4.30 5.40 16.15
C THR A 301 -4.39 6.72 16.89
N VAL A 302 -4.89 7.77 16.22
CA VAL A 302 -5.03 9.09 16.87
C VAL A 302 -6.08 9.03 17.98
N TYR A 303 -7.20 8.33 17.79
CA TYR A 303 -8.22 8.13 18.81
C TYR A 303 -7.66 7.41 20.04
N ALA A 304 -6.94 6.30 19.84
CA ALA A 304 -6.34 5.54 20.94
C ALA A 304 -5.37 6.40 21.77
N GLN A 305 -4.54 7.22 21.12
CA GLN A 305 -3.52 8.00 21.82
C GLN A 305 -4.05 9.36 22.31
N ALA A 306 -4.76 10.12 21.47
CA ALA A 306 -5.17 11.50 21.81
C ALA A 306 -6.49 11.58 22.59
N VAL A 307 -7.38 10.57 22.48
CA VAL A 307 -8.67 10.55 23.18
C VAL A 307 -8.64 9.59 24.37
N LEU A 308 -8.22 8.33 24.14
CA LEU A 308 -8.19 7.33 25.23
C LEU A 308 -6.92 7.41 26.09
N GLY A 309 -5.94 8.25 25.72
CA GLY A 309 -4.72 8.45 26.50
C GLY A 309 -3.74 7.27 26.49
N TYR A 310 -3.86 6.36 25.50
CA TYR A 310 -2.95 5.22 25.40
C TYR A 310 -1.54 5.68 25.03
N SER A 311 -0.53 5.06 25.62
CA SER A 311 0.83 5.18 25.15
C SER A 311 0.97 4.62 23.73
N PRO A 312 2.01 4.97 22.97
CA PRO A 312 2.28 4.39 21.67
C PRO A 312 2.30 2.86 21.67
N LEU A 313 2.88 2.25 22.72
CA LEU A 313 2.92 0.80 22.89
C LEU A 313 1.53 0.20 23.11
N GLU A 314 0.75 0.81 24.02
CA GLU A 314 -0.63 0.38 24.27
C GLU A 314 -1.50 0.50 23.02
N ALA A 315 -1.39 1.60 22.25
CA ALA A 315 -2.09 1.78 20.99
C ALA A 315 -1.69 0.71 19.96
N GLY A 316 -0.41 0.40 19.84
CA GLY A 316 0.10 -0.65 18.99
C GLY A 316 -0.45 -2.03 19.34
N LEU A 317 -0.47 -2.38 20.63
CA LEU A 317 -1.05 -3.62 21.14
C LEU A 317 -2.57 -3.66 20.95
N ALA A 318 -3.26 -2.54 21.19
CA ALA A 318 -4.69 -2.43 21.05
C ALA A 318 -5.16 -2.67 19.59
N LEU A 319 -4.36 -2.29 18.60
CA LEU A 319 -4.65 -2.47 17.18
C LEU A 319 -4.15 -3.81 16.62
N MET A 320 -3.46 -4.64 17.41
CA MET A 320 -2.96 -5.95 16.95
C MET A 320 -4.09 -6.91 16.52
N PRO A 321 -5.21 -7.07 17.25
CA PRO A 321 -6.32 -7.90 16.80
C PRO A 321 -6.87 -7.46 15.44
N THR A 322 -6.92 -6.16 15.19
CA THR A 322 -7.34 -5.55 13.92
C THR A 322 -6.39 -5.91 12.78
N SER A 323 -5.06 -5.88 13.03
CA SER A 323 -4.04 -6.31 12.07
C SER A 323 -4.16 -7.81 11.75
N LEU A 324 -4.43 -8.65 12.76
CA LEU A 324 -4.63 -10.08 12.55
C LEU A 324 -5.92 -10.36 11.77
N ALA A 325 -6.97 -9.57 11.98
CA ALA A 325 -8.26 -9.76 11.32
C ALA A 325 -8.18 -9.60 9.80
N VAL A 326 -7.43 -8.61 9.27
CA VAL A 326 -7.25 -8.46 7.82
C VAL A 326 -6.47 -9.62 7.22
N VAL A 327 -5.46 -10.12 7.93
CA VAL A 327 -4.66 -11.28 7.50
C VAL A 327 -5.52 -12.54 7.47
N LEU A 328 -6.30 -12.79 8.51
CA LEU A 328 -7.20 -13.94 8.60
C LEU A 328 -8.30 -13.85 7.56
N GLY A 329 -8.93 -12.69 7.38
CA GLY A 329 -9.91 -12.45 6.33
C GLY A 329 -9.37 -12.77 4.94
N SER A 330 -8.18 -12.26 4.62
CA SER A 330 -7.52 -12.53 3.33
C SER A 330 -7.16 -14.01 3.14
N LYS A 331 -6.70 -14.70 4.19
CA LYS A 331 -6.38 -16.14 4.15
C LYS A 331 -7.61 -17.04 4.01
N CYS A 332 -8.74 -16.65 4.63
CA CYS A 332 -9.99 -17.38 4.52
C CYS A 332 -10.71 -17.13 3.19
N ALA A 333 -10.48 -15.94 2.57
CA ALA A 333 -11.17 -15.52 1.37
C ALA A 333 -11.15 -16.54 0.23
N PRO A 334 -10.05 -17.23 -0.15
CA PRO A 334 -10.09 -18.23 -1.23
C PRO A 334 -11.03 -19.42 -0.94
N ARG A 335 -11.11 -19.87 0.33
CA ARG A 335 -12.01 -20.96 0.74
C ARG A 335 -13.47 -20.53 0.66
N VAL A 336 -13.78 -19.34 1.19
CA VAL A 336 -15.14 -18.79 1.17
C VAL A 336 -15.57 -18.46 -0.27
N MET A 337 -14.66 -17.93 -1.08
CA MET A 337 -14.87 -17.61 -2.49
C MET A 337 -15.25 -18.85 -3.31
N ALA A 338 -14.68 -20.01 -3.00
CA ALA A 338 -15.01 -21.28 -3.67
C ALA A 338 -16.50 -21.68 -3.49
N VAL A 339 -17.14 -21.23 -2.40
CA VAL A 339 -18.55 -21.54 -2.09
C VAL A 339 -19.48 -20.40 -2.51
N THR A 340 -19.09 -19.15 -2.24
CA THR A 340 -19.96 -17.97 -2.45
C THR A 340 -19.81 -17.34 -3.83
N GLY A 341 -18.73 -17.64 -4.54
CA GLY A 341 -18.32 -16.95 -5.76
C GLY A 341 -17.60 -15.63 -5.49
N THR A 342 -16.89 -15.15 -6.52
CA THR A 342 -15.99 -14.00 -6.43
C THR A 342 -16.74 -12.70 -6.14
N LYS A 343 -17.84 -12.44 -6.87
CA LYS A 343 -18.65 -11.22 -6.73
C LYS A 343 -19.32 -11.16 -5.35
N ASN A 344 -19.96 -12.25 -4.94
CA ASN A 344 -20.72 -12.29 -3.69
C ASN A 344 -19.80 -12.11 -2.49
N LEU A 345 -18.60 -12.72 -2.49
CA LEU A 345 -17.64 -12.54 -1.41
C LEU A 345 -17.14 -11.09 -1.33
N ALA A 346 -16.88 -10.43 -2.47
CA ALA A 346 -16.52 -9.01 -2.48
C ALA A 346 -17.61 -8.15 -1.85
N LEU A 347 -18.88 -8.40 -2.18
CA LEU A 347 -20.03 -7.69 -1.59
C LEU A 347 -20.17 -7.97 -0.10
N ILE A 348 -20.12 -9.24 0.33
CA ILE A 348 -20.21 -9.64 1.74
C ILE A 348 -19.09 -9.00 2.55
N GLY A 349 -17.83 -9.09 2.08
CA GLY A 349 -16.69 -8.49 2.77
C GLY A 349 -16.82 -6.98 2.91
N THR A 350 -17.26 -6.29 1.86
CA THR A 350 -17.48 -4.84 1.91
C THR A 350 -18.64 -4.47 2.82
N ALA A 351 -19.72 -5.25 2.86
CA ALA A 351 -20.84 -5.03 3.78
C ALA A 351 -20.41 -5.21 5.25
N ILE A 352 -19.60 -6.23 5.55
CA ILE A 352 -19.03 -6.44 6.89
C ILE A 352 -18.13 -5.27 7.28
N ALA A 353 -17.26 -4.80 6.36
CA ALA A 353 -16.45 -3.62 6.61
C ALA A 353 -17.31 -2.39 6.89
N ALA A 354 -18.31 -2.10 6.04
CA ALA A 354 -19.23 -0.97 6.21
C ALA A 354 -19.97 -1.02 7.56
N ALA A 355 -20.41 -2.20 8.00
CA ALA A 355 -21.02 -2.39 9.32
C ALA A 355 -20.03 -2.05 10.45
N GLY A 356 -18.74 -2.46 10.32
CA GLY A 356 -17.70 -2.10 11.28
C GLY A 356 -17.44 -0.60 11.34
N PHE A 357 -17.41 0.08 10.20
CA PHE A 357 -17.29 1.55 10.12
C PHE A 357 -18.53 2.26 10.71
N GLY A 358 -19.73 1.73 10.46
CA GLY A 358 -20.98 2.19 11.09
C GLY A 358 -20.94 2.06 12.61
N TRP A 359 -20.48 0.91 13.12
CA TRP A 359 -20.29 0.71 14.57
C TRP A 359 -19.27 1.70 15.12
N GLN A 360 -18.11 1.82 14.50
CA GLN A 360 -17.06 2.74 14.96
C GLN A 360 -17.54 4.20 14.99
N SER A 361 -18.47 4.60 14.14
CA SER A 361 -19.05 5.95 14.15
C SER A 361 -19.87 6.28 15.39
N THR A 362 -20.12 5.32 16.29
CA THR A 362 -20.82 5.50 17.58
C THR A 362 -19.86 5.61 18.77
N MET A 363 -18.55 5.76 18.53
CA MET A 363 -17.54 5.87 19.57
C MET A 363 -17.77 7.11 20.46
N GLY A 364 -17.42 7.00 21.75
CA GLY A 364 -17.43 8.08 22.74
C GLY A 364 -16.02 8.50 23.16
N ALA A 365 -15.93 9.62 23.88
CA ALA A 365 -14.66 10.08 24.44
C ALA A 365 -14.17 9.18 25.60
N ASP A 366 -15.08 8.50 26.25
CA ASP A 366 -14.88 7.54 27.34
C ASP A 366 -15.00 6.07 26.87
N GLY A 367 -14.75 5.82 25.58
CA GLY A 367 -14.98 4.53 24.93
C GLY A 367 -14.15 3.40 25.55
N ALA A 368 -14.81 2.26 25.86
CA ALA A 368 -14.12 1.07 26.33
C ALA A 368 -13.35 0.38 25.18
N TYR A 369 -12.17 -0.16 25.49
CA TYR A 369 -11.30 -0.83 24.52
C TYR A 369 -12.04 -1.82 23.61
N LEU A 370 -12.84 -2.70 24.21
CA LEU A 370 -13.48 -3.79 23.47
C LEU A 370 -14.50 -3.28 22.44
N THR A 371 -15.31 -2.31 22.82
CA THR A 371 -16.44 -1.80 22.00
C THR A 371 -16.09 -0.63 21.10
N SER A 372 -15.04 0.13 21.43
CA SER A 372 -14.66 1.34 20.71
C SER A 372 -13.34 1.20 19.92
N VAL A 373 -12.58 0.09 20.11
CA VAL A 373 -11.33 -0.14 19.39
C VAL A 373 -11.29 -1.56 18.79
N CYS A 374 -11.41 -2.59 19.63
CA CYS A 374 -11.12 -3.96 19.24
C CYS A 374 -12.18 -4.53 18.27
N LEU A 375 -13.44 -4.64 18.73
CA LEU A 375 -14.49 -5.31 17.95
C LEU A 375 -14.82 -4.60 16.64
N PRO A 376 -15.04 -3.26 16.60
CA PRO A 376 -15.28 -2.59 15.34
C PRO A 376 -14.05 -2.64 14.43
N GLY A 377 -12.82 -2.51 14.98
CA GLY A 377 -11.58 -2.64 14.22
C GLY A 377 -11.44 -4.02 13.57
N VAL A 378 -11.68 -5.09 14.32
CA VAL A 378 -11.68 -6.46 13.81
C VAL A 378 -12.71 -6.63 12.69
N LEU A 379 -13.93 -6.11 12.88
CA LEU A 379 -15.00 -6.21 11.88
C LEU A 379 -14.65 -5.47 10.59
N MET A 380 -14.15 -4.21 10.70
CA MET A 380 -13.70 -3.41 9.57
C MET A 380 -12.62 -4.16 8.76
N MET A 381 -11.60 -4.69 9.44
CA MET A 381 -10.44 -5.27 8.77
C MET A 381 -10.66 -6.70 8.30
N ALA A 382 -11.45 -7.50 9.00
CA ALA A 382 -11.88 -8.81 8.49
C ALA A 382 -12.67 -8.67 7.19
N GLY A 383 -13.63 -7.73 7.15
CA GLY A 383 -14.41 -7.40 5.96
C GLY A 383 -13.53 -6.93 4.80
N THR A 384 -12.59 -6.03 5.07
CA THR A 384 -11.61 -5.54 4.08
C THR A 384 -10.74 -6.67 3.53
N GLY A 385 -10.24 -7.58 4.38
CA GLY A 385 -9.47 -8.75 3.97
C GLY A 385 -10.26 -9.70 3.08
N LEU A 386 -11.51 -9.96 3.44
CA LEU A 386 -12.44 -10.79 2.66
C LEU A 386 -12.77 -10.17 1.29
N ALA A 387 -12.90 -8.84 1.20
CA ALA A 387 -13.25 -8.14 -0.04
C ALA A 387 -12.06 -7.97 -0.99
N SER A 388 -10.86 -7.69 -0.47
CA SER A 388 -9.69 -7.36 -1.29
C SER A 388 -9.23 -8.54 -2.16
N THR A 389 -9.25 -9.76 -1.63
CA THR A 389 -8.80 -10.97 -2.34
C THR A 389 -9.64 -11.27 -3.59
N PRO A 390 -10.98 -11.34 -3.54
CA PRO A 390 -11.80 -11.57 -4.72
C PRO A 390 -11.70 -10.43 -5.74
N LEU A 391 -11.56 -9.17 -5.30
CA LEU A 391 -11.40 -8.03 -6.21
C LEU A 391 -10.07 -8.11 -6.99
N ALA A 392 -8.97 -8.45 -6.32
CA ALA A 392 -7.69 -8.68 -6.99
C ALA A 392 -7.77 -9.85 -7.97
N SER A 393 -8.41 -10.96 -7.58
CA SER A 393 -8.64 -12.12 -8.45
C SER A 393 -9.48 -11.76 -9.68
N GLN A 394 -10.54 -10.96 -9.49
CA GLN A 394 -11.41 -10.49 -10.58
C GLN A 394 -10.66 -9.61 -11.59
N ALA A 395 -9.84 -8.67 -11.10
CA ALA A 395 -9.01 -7.83 -11.95
C ALA A 395 -8.04 -8.69 -12.79
N LEU A 396 -7.35 -9.64 -12.16
CA LEU A 396 -6.41 -10.52 -12.83
C LEU A 396 -7.08 -11.45 -13.85
N ALA A 397 -8.29 -11.92 -13.56
CA ALA A 397 -9.08 -12.72 -14.51
C ALA A 397 -9.52 -11.92 -15.76
N GLY A 398 -9.63 -10.59 -15.65
CA GLY A 398 -9.90 -9.69 -16.76
C GLY A 398 -8.66 -9.21 -17.52
N ALA A 399 -7.47 -9.58 -17.09
CA ALA A 399 -6.21 -9.19 -17.72
C ALA A 399 -6.01 -9.91 -19.06
N ALA A 400 -5.45 -9.23 -20.04
CA ALA A 400 -5.02 -9.86 -21.27
C ALA A 400 -3.78 -10.78 -21.03
N PRO A 401 -3.54 -11.78 -21.88
CA PRO A 401 -2.37 -12.65 -21.77
C PRO A 401 -1.07 -11.82 -21.71
N GLY A 402 -0.26 -12.06 -20.67
CA GLY A 402 1.00 -11.32 -20.44
C GLY A 402 0.85 -10.00 -19.68
N GLU A 403 -0.37 -9.52 -19.37
CA GLU A 403 -0.60 -8.24 -18.67
C GLU A 403 -0.93 -8.40 -17.16
N SER A 404 -0.87 -9.62 -16.62
CA SER A 404 -1.21 -9.89 -15.21
C SER A 404 -0.39 -9.08 -14.20
N GLY A 405 0.90 -8.86 -14.47
CA GLY A 405 1.77 -8.03 -13.64
C GLY A 405 1.35 -6.56 -13.63
N LEU A 406 1.00 -6.01 -14.80
CA LEU A 406 0.47 -4.66 -14.96
C LEU A 406 -0.84 -4.47 -14.19
N VAL A 407 -1.80 -5.40 -14.38
CA VAL A 407 -3.11 -5.34 -13.70
C VAL A 407 -2.96 -5.47 -12.19
N SER A 408 -2.05 -6.32 -11.71
CA SER A 408 -1.72 -6.41 -10.28
C SER A 408 -1.15 -5.10 -9.72
N GLY A 409 -0.24 -4.47 -10.47
CA GLY A 409 0.29 -3.15 -10.15
C GLY A 409 -0.81 -2.10 -10.08
N LEU A 410 -1.72 -2.09 -11.07
CA LEU A 410 -2.84 -1.16 -11.14
C LEU A 410 -3.79 -1.31 -9.94
N VAL A 411 -4.12 -2.55 -9.55
CA VAL A 411 -4.95 -2.84 -8.36
C VAL A 411 -4.33 -2.26 -7.09
N ASN A 412 -3.02 -2.45 -6.91
CA ASN A 412 -2.34 -1.94 -5.73
C ASN A 412 -2.19 -0.40 -5.76
N THR A 413 -1.92 0.16 -6.94
CA THR A 413 -1.90 1.61 -7.17
C THR A 413 -3.27 2.21 -6.84
N SER A 414 -4.36 1.67 -7.37
CA SER A 414 -5.73 2.15 -7.10
C SER A 414 -6.06 2.12 -5.60
N ARG A 415 -5.68 1.05 -4.91
CA ARG A 415 -5.86 0.93 -3.45
C ARG A 415 -5.07 2.01 -2.69
N THR A 416 -3.81 2.23 -3.05
CA THR A 416 -2.94 3.20 -2.36
C THR A 416 -3.36 4.65 -2.66
N MET A 417 -3.72 4.94 -3.91
CA MET A 417 -4.28 6.24 -4.31
C MET A 417 -5.60 6.53 -3.59
N GLY A 418 -6.49 5.53 -3.54
CA GLY A 418 -7.72 5.62 -2.75
C GLY A 418 -7.42 5.94 -1.30
N GLY A 419 -6.40 5.29 -0.72
CA GLY A 419 -5.94 5.55 0.64
C GLY A 419 -5.50 6.98 0.88
N ALA A 420 -4.64 7.51 0.02
CA ALA A 420 -4.12 8.88 0.14
C ALA A 420 -5.22 9.94 -0.03
N LEU A 421 -6.04 9.82 -1.08
CA LEU A 421 -7.15 10.75 -1.34
C LEU A 421 -8.25 10.62 -0.27
N GLY A 422 -8.58 9.38 0.11
CA GLY A 422 -9.59 9.11 1.14
C GLY A 422 -9.19 9.70 2.49
N LEU A 423 -7.93 9.54 2.90
CA LEU A 423 -7.41 10.14 4.12
C LEU A 423 -7.51 11.67 4.07
N ALA A 424 -7.14 12.31 2.96
CA ALA A 424 -7.24 13.76 2.81
C ALA A 424 -8.69 14.26 2.96
N VAL A 425 -9.64 13.62 2.25
CA VAL A 425 -11.07 13.96 2.33
C VAL A 425 -11.63 13.74 3.73
N LEU A 426 -11.39 12.57 4.31
CA LEU A 426 -11.99 12.21 5.61
C LEU A 426 -11.39 12.99 6.77
N SER A 427 -10.12 13.37 6.67
CA SER A 427 -9.51 14.27 7.66
C SER A 427 -10.08 15.69 7.57
N THR A 428 -10.33 16.19 6.36
CA THR A 428 -11.02 17.47 6.19
C THR A 428 -12.45 17.42 6.75
N VAL A 429 -13.18 16.31 6.54
CA VAL A 429 -14.51 16.10 7.13
C VAL A 429 -14.44 16.07 8.67
N ALA A 430 -13.44 15.38 9.23
CA ALA A 430 -13.23 15.36 10.67
C ALA A 430 -12.93 16.76 11.22
N ALA A 431 -11.98 17.49 10.60
CA ALA A 431 -11.56 18.82 10.98
C ALA A 431 -12.72 19.83 10.95
N ALA A 432 -13.56 19.77 9.92
CA ALA A 432 -14.76 20.63 9.82
C ALA A 432 -15.73 20.40 11.00
N ARG A 433 -15.79 19.21 11.57
CA ARG A 433 -16.65 18.92 12.73
C ARG A 433 -15.99 19.26 14.06
N THR A 434 -14.67 19.11 14.17
CA THR A 434 -13.95 19.53 15.40
C THR A 434 -13.89 21.03 15.56
N ALA A 435 -14.07 21.81 14.48
CA ALA A 435 -14.08 23.29 14.47
C ALA A 435 -12.88 23.92 15.22
N GLY A 436 -11.72 23.27 15.16
CA GLY A 436 -10.50 23.68 15.86
C GLY A 436 -10.41 23.25 17.33
N GLY A 437 -11.43 22.58 17.87
CA GLY A 437 -11.38 22.00 19.21
C GLY A 437 -10.34 20.88 19.29
N THR A 438 -9.65 20.80 20.42
CA THR A 438 -8.59 19.79 20.67
C THR A 438 -8.93 18.87 21.83
N GLY A 439 -10.10 19.07 22.46
CA GLY A 439 -10.59 18.21 23.55
C GLY A 439 -11.01 16.83 23.07
N PRO A 440 -11.05 15.84 23.99
CA PRO A 440 -11.43 14.47 23.65
C PRO A 440 -12.83 14.35 23.01
N GLU A 441 -13.79 15.17 23.43
CA GLU A 441 -15.16 15.15 22.90
C GLU A 441 -15.21 15.69 21.46
N GLU A 442 -14.56 16.83 21.19
CA GLU A 442 -14.51 17.44 19.87
C GLU A 442 -13.78 16.53 18.86
N LEU A 443 -12.63 15.97 19.26
CA LEU A 443 -11.88 15.02 18.44
C LEU A 443 -12.73 13.78 18.13
N THR A 444 -13.40 13.22 19.14
CA THR A 444 -14.26 12.06 18.97
C THR A 444 -15.42 12.34 18.02
N ALA A 445 -16.06 13.51 18.13
CA ALA A 445 -17.15 13.91 17.24
C ALA A 445 -16.67 14.03 15.78
N GLY A 446 -15.46 14.56 15.56
CA GLY A 446 -14.83 14.63 14.25
C GLY A 446 -14.51 13.24 13.67
N PHE A 447 -13.89 12.38 14.47
CA PHE A 447 -13.56 11.02 14.04
C PHE A 447 -14.81 10.16 13.79
N ALA A 448 -15.83 10.27 14.63
CA ALA A 448 -17.12 9.62 14.43
C ALA A 448 -17.76 9.99 13.07
N LEU A 449 -17.69 11.28 12.70
CA LEU A 449 -18.18 11.74 11.40
C LEU A 449 -17.33 11.17 10.24
N ALA A 450 -16.00 11.12 10.39
CA ALA A 450 -15.12 10.51 9.39
C ALA A 450 -15.44 9.01 9.21
N PHE A 451 -15.65 8.26 10.29
CA PHE A 451 -16.03 6.85 10.22
C PHE A 451 -17.42 6.65 9.59
N ARG A 452 -18.39 7.50 9.92
CA ARG A 452 -19.73 7.49 9.30
C ARG A 452 -19.66 7.75 7.80
N THR A 453 -18.86 8.74 7.40
CA THR A 453 -18.61 9.07 5.99
C THR A 453 -17.92 7.91 5.27
N SER A 454 -16.91 7.29 5.88
CA SER A 454 -16.24 6.09 5.34
C SER A 454 -17.22 4.93 5.14
N GLY A 455 -18.10 4.69 6.11
CA GLY A 455 -19.17 3.69 6.00
C GLY A 455 -20.12 3.98 4.83
N ALA A 456 -20.53 5.24 4.65
CA ALA A 456 -21.34 5.66 3.52
C ALA A 456 -20.62 5.48 2.17
N VAL A 457 -19.34 5.81 2.09
CA VAL A 457 -18.49 5.58 0.90
C VAL A 457 -18.39 4.09 0.58
N LEU A 458 -18.21 3.23 1.58
CA LEU A 458 -18.21 1.77 1.41
C LEU A 458 -19.56 1.24 0.93
N LEU A 459 -20.68 1.76 1.44
CA LEU A 459 -22.03 1.40 0.95
C LEU A 459 -22.22 1.86 -0.51
N GLY A 460 -21.77 3.06 -0.87
CA GLY A 460 -21.71 3.51 -2.27
C GLY A 460 -20.85 2.58 -3.14
N GLY A 461 -19.71 2.17 -2.65
CA GLY A 461 -18.84 1.18 -3.31
C GLY A 461 -19.49 -0.19 -3.44
N LEU A 462 -20.26 -0.62 -2.45
CA LEU A 462 -21.04 -1.87 -2.48
C LEU A 462 -22.10 -1.82 -3.59
N LEU A 463 -22.83 -0.72 -3.71
CA LEU A 463 -23.80 -0.50 -4.80
C LEU A 463 -23.10 -0.50 -6.17
N LEU A 464 -21.97 0.21 -6.28
CA LEU A 464 -21.16 0.20 -7.50
C LEU A 464 -20.74 -1.22 -7.90
N MET A 465 -20.24 -2.01 -6.93
CA MET A 465 -19.85 -3.40 -7.18
C MET A 465 -21.05 -4.28 -7.55
N ALA A 466 -22.19 -4.10 -6.87
CA ALA A 466 -23.40 -4.86 -7.17
C ALA A 466 -23.87 -4.65 -8.62
N LEU A 467 -23.78 -3.41 -9.13
CA LEU A 467 -24.21 -3.04 -10.47
C LEU A 467 -23.15 -3.31 -11.54
N TRP A 468 -21.90 -3.05 -11.25
CA TRP A 468 -20.84 -3.02 -12.27
C TRP A 468 -19.93 -4.25 -12.28
N LEU A 469 -19.67 -4.89 -11.11
CA LEU A 469 -18.78 -6.05 -11.04
C LEU A 469 -19.38 -7.26 -11.80
N PRO A 470 -18.68 -7.83 -12.80
CA PRO A 470 -19.21 -8.95 -13.54
C PRO A 470 -19.24 -10.23 -12.67
N ARG A 471 -20.22 -11.11 -12.92
CA ARG A 471 -20.21 -12.47 -12.35
C ARG A 471 -19.20 -13.32 -13.11
N HIS A 472 -18.35 -14.03 -12.40
CA HIS A 472 -17.40 -14.94 -13.03
C HIS A 472 -18.15 -16.21 -13.54
N ARG A 473 -17.65 -16.83 -14.64
CA ARG A 473 -18.29 -18.06 -15.19
C ARG A 473 -18.33 -19.22 -14.18
N SER A 474 -17.39 -19.26 -13.22
CA SER A 474 -17.39 -20.26 -12.13
C SER A 474 -18.50 -20.08 -11.10
N ASP A 475 -19.13 -18.89 -11.02
CA ASP A 475 -20.22 -18.60 -10.10
C ASP A 475 -21.57 -19.20 -10.57
N ARG A 476 -21.59 -19.94 -11.68
CA ARG A 476 -22.80 -20.53 -12.29
C ARG A 476 -22.91 -22.05 -12.11
N ARG A 477 -22.07 -22.66 -11.25
CA ARG A 477 -22.18 -24.09 -10.94
C ARG A 477 -22.63 -24.31 -9.51
#